data_9d7993dc9f9c1acc51e4796200513ac1
#
_entry.id   9d7993dc9f9c1acc51e4796200513ac1
#
_cell.length_a   1.000
_cell.length_b   1.000
_cell.length_c   1.000
_cell.angle_alpha   90.00
_cell.angle_beta   90.00
_cell.angle_gamma   90.00
#
_symmetry.space_group_name_H-M   'P 1'
#
loop_
_entity.id
_entity.type
_entity.pdbx_description
1 polymer ?
#
loop_
_entity_poly.entity_id
_entity_poly.type
_entity_poly.pdbx_seq_one_letter_code
_entity_poly.pdbx_strand_id
1 'polypeptide(L)'
;IKLIRNQPQGKAITGRMVVDGQWCCDTLEHWEYAIPKGFYRVRLTLSPRFNELLPLLDHVIGYARDPHNGKPRTGIRIHAGNTIDDTTGCILVGKASQQRLLSSRQTLNELREYLLTNQTMHPYEEMYIDITEPDRYPDADVPCPRELQQHIIDGQQTQQRYEQYLQNKR
;
A
#
# COMPACT_ATOMS: atom_id res chain seq x y z
N ILE A 1 -5.12 4.94 -4.19
CA ILE A 1 -4.62 4.51 -2.87
C ILE A 1 -3.30 5.23 -2.62
N LYS A 2 -3.05 5.67 -1.39
CA LYS A 2 -1.76 6.21 -0.97
C LYS A 2 -1.25 5.45 0.25
N LEU A 3 0.02 5.06 0.23
CA LEU A 3 0.74 4.50 1.37
C LEU A 3 1.88 5.44 1.74
N ILE A 4 1.83 5.96 2.95
CA ILE A 4 2.86 6.82 3.52
C ILE A 4 3.59 6.00 4.57
N ARG A 5 4.86 5.71 4.33
CA ARG A 5 5.72 4.95 5.24
C ARG A 5 6.35 5.86 6.28
N ASN A 6 6.48 5.36 7.49
CA ASN A 6 7.35 5.94 8.51
C ASN A 6 8.81 5.51 8.30
N GLN A 7 9.73 6.13 9.04
CA GLN A 7 11.12 5.67 9.08
C GLN A 7 11.18 4.24 9.64
N PRO A 8 12.04 3.38 9.08
CA PRO A 8 12.20 2.03 9.59
C PRO A 8 12.65 2.01 11.05
N GLN A 9 12.06 1.13 11.82
CA GLN A 9 12.45 0.84 13.20
C GLN A 9 12.89 -0.63 13.29
N GLY A 10 14.21 -0.86 13.35
CA GLY A 10 14.76 -2.19 13.23
C GLY A 10 14.42 -2.81 11.87
N LYS A 11 13.74 -3.94 11.88
CA LYS A 11 13.28 -4.62 10.66
C LYS A 11 11.86 -4.24 10.22
N ALA A 12 11.17 -3.38 10.96
CA ALA A 12 9.81 -2.99 10.68
C ALA A 12 9.72 -1.63 9.98
N ILE A 13 8.87 -1.54 8.96
CA ILE A 13 8.37 -0.29 8.41
C ILE A 13 6.88 -0.23 8.74
N THR A 14 6.50 0.70 9.59
CA THR A 14 5.10 1.05 9.78
C THR A 14 4.68 2.12 8.79
N GLY A 15 3.39 2.27 8.55
CA GLY A 15 2.89 3.31 7.68
C GLY A 15 1.39 3.52 7.81
N ARG A 16 0.88 4.47 7.05
CA ARG A 16 -0.55 4.75 6.94
C ARG A 16 -0.98 4.59 5.49
N MET A 17 -1.99 3.75 5.27
CA MET A 17 -2.67 3.62 3.99
C MET A 17 -3.95 4.42 3.99
N VAL A 18 -4.19 5.15 2.90
CA VAL A 18 -5.38 5.96 2.67
C VAL A 18 -5.97 5.61 1.31
N VAL A 19 -7.26 5.37 1.26
CA VAL A 19 -8.00 5.07 0.03
C VAL A 19 -9.00 6.19 -0.23
N ASP A 20 -8.87 6.87 -1.36
CA ASP A 20 -9.74 7.94 -1.86
C ASP A 20 -10.01 9.06 -0.84
N GLY A 21 -9.06 9.29 0.09
CA GLY A 21 -9.19 10.28 1.14
C GLY A 21 -10.24 9.98 2.21
N GLN A 22 -10.89 8.81 2.15
CA GLN A 22 -12.04 8.48 3.01
C GLN A 22 -11.78 7.33 3.97
N TRP A 23 -11.16 6.25 3.48
CA TRP A 23 -10.85 5.08 4.29
C TRP A 23 -9.36 5.01 4.61
N CYS A 24 -9.01 4.60 5.81
CA CYS A 24 -7.61 4.48 6.18
C CYS A 24 -7.36 3.33 7.17
N CYS A 25 -6.11 2.84 7.14
CA CYS A 25 -5.59 1.88 8.12
C CYS A 25 -4.08 2.07 8.32
N ASP A 26 -3.55 1.39 9.31
CA ASP A 26 -2.11 1.27 9.48
C ASP A 26 -1.56 0.11 8.65
N THR A 27 -0.27 0.19 8.31
CA THR A 27 0.44 -0.84 7.57
C THR A 27 1.69 -1.28 8.29
N LEU A 28 2.16 -2.48 7.95
CA LEU A 28 3.42 -3.03 8.42
C LEU A 28 4.10 -3.79 7.27
N GLU A 29 5.39 -3.55 7.09
CA GLU A 29 6.22 -4.20 6.08
C GLU A 29 7.56 -4.61 6.70
N HIS A 30 8.21 -5.61 6.11
CA HIS A 30 9.57 -5.99 6.51
C HIS A 30 10.59 -5.16 5.73
N TRP A 31 11.47 -4.44 6.44
CA TRP A 31 12.43 -3.51 5.85
C TRP A 31 13.27 -4.11 4.70
N GLU A 32 13.85 -5.29 4.92
CA GLU A 32 14.74 -5.92 3.94
C GLU A 32 14.01 -6.37 2.66
N TYR A 33 12.68 -6.54 2.73
CA TYR A 33 11.89 -7.09 1.65
C TYR A 33 10.86 -6.11 1.09
N ALA A 34 10.66 -4.96 1.69
CA ALA A 34 9.71 -3.97 1.20
C ALA A 34 10.05 -3.55 -0.23
N ILE A 35 9.03 -3.38 -1.05
CA ILE A 35 9.20 -2.87 -2.41
C ILE A 35 9.60 -1.38 -2.37
N PRO A 36 10.32 -0.87 -3.38
CA PRO A 36 10.69 0.53 -3.43
C PRO A 36 9.48 1.48 -3.35
N LYS A 37 9.69 2.70 -2.89
CA LYS A 37 8.72 3.78 -3.09
C LYS A 37 8.42 3.95 -4.57
N GLY A 38 7.20 4.31 -4.91
CA GLY A 38 6.80 4.47 -6.30
C GLY A 38 5.31 4.26 -6.51
N PHE A 39 4.94 4.20 -7.76
CA PHE A 39 3.57 4.11 -8.22
C PHE A 39 3.31 2.73 -8.83
N TYR A 40 2.38 1.98 -8.26
CA TYR A 40 2.07 0.61 -8.67
C TYR A 40 0.59 0.47 -9.01
N ARG A 41 0.29 -0.26 -10.07
CA ARG A 41 -1.08 -0.65 -10.38
C ARG A 41 -1.56 -1.69 -9.38
N VAL A 42 -2.81 -1.57 -8.93
CA VAL A 42 -3.46 -2.51 -8.02
C VAL A 42 -4.59 -3.25 -8.74
N ARG A 43 -4.61 -4.57 -8.60
CA ARG A 43 -5.69 -5.41 -9.12
C ARG A 43 -6.16 -6.39 -8.05
N LEU A 44 -7.46 -6.57 -7.92
CA LEU A 44 -8.01 -7.63 -7.09
C LEU A 44 -7.94 -8.96 -7.86
N THR A 45 -7.12 -9.88 -7.38
CA THR A 45 -6.93 -11.19 -8.02
C THR A 45 -6.89 -12.31 -6.98
N LEU A 46 -7.33 -13.50 -7.36
CA LEU A 46 -7.23 -14.68 -6.51
C LEU A 46 -5.75 -14.95 -6.18
N SER A 47 -5.44 -15.05 -4.91
CA SER A 47 -4.12 -15.45 -4.44
C SER A 47 -4.03 -16.98 -4.36
N PRO A 48 -3.12 -17.63 -5.09
CA PRO A 48 -2.96 -19.08 -4.98
C PRO A 48 -2.50 -19.55 -3.59
N ARG A 49 -1.71 -18.70 -2.90
CA ARG A 49 -1.18 -19.02 -1.57
C ARG A 49 -2.25 -18.94 -0.48
N PHE A 50 -3.11 -17.92 -0.53
CA PHE A 50 -4.10 -17.66 0.51
C PHE A 50 -5.49 -18.16 0.15
N ASN A 51 -5.71 -18.56 -1.10
CA ASN A 51 -7.00 -18.95 -1.66
C ASN A 51 -8.10 -17.89 -1.42
N GLU A 52 -7.73 -16.62 -1.50
CA GLU A 52 -8.62 -15.47 -1.32
C GLU A 52 -8.33 -14.39 -2.35
N LEU A 53 -9.34 -13.57 -2.63
CA LEU A 53 -9.21 -12.39 -3.48
C LEU A 53 -8.46 -11.31 -2.71
N LEU A 54 -7.27 -10.94 -3.19
CA LEU A 54 -6.38 -9.97 -2.55
C LEU A 54 -5.89 -8.93 -3.54
N PRO A 55 -5.66 -7.67 -3.08
CA PRO A 55 -5.00 -6.67 -3.91
C PRO A 55 -3.59 -7.11 -4.28
N LEU A 56 -3.31 -7.20 -5.57
CA LEU A 56 -2.02 -7.49 -6.16
C LEU A 56 -1.41 -6.19 -6.69
N LEU A 57 -0.16 -5.92 -6.37
CA LEU A 57 0.59 -4.80 -6.92
C LEU A 57 1.38 -5.24 -8.15
N ASP A 58 1.09 -4.62 -9.28
CA ASP A 58 1.79 -4.87 -10.54
C ASP A 58 2.94 -3.86 -10.75
N HIS A 59 3.93 -4.30 -11.52
CA HIS A 59 5.04 -3.45 -11.93
C HIS A 59 4.60 -2.42 -12.96
N VAL A 60 4.35 -1.21 -12.53
CA VAL A 60 4.05 -0.12 -13.47
C VAL A 60 5.18 0.88 -13.54
N ILE A 61 5.70 1.30 -12.41
CA ILE A 61 6.85 2.20 -12.29
C ILE A 61 7.64 1.77 -11.05
N GLY A 62 8.95 1.63 -11.19
CA GLY A 62 9.76 1.17 -10.08
C GLY A 62 9.77 -0.36 -10.00
N TYR A 63 10.76 -0.92 -10.60
CA TYR A 63 10.93 -2.34 -10.69
C TYR A 63 11.32 -2.93 -9.33
N ALA A 64 10.37 -3.54 -8.64
CA ALA A 64 10.66 -4.21 -7.38
C ALA A 64 11.50 -5.46 -7.65
N ARG A 65 12.74 -5.44 -7.17
CA ARG A 65 13.64 -6.57 -7.24
C ARG A 65 13.84 -7.19 -5.87
N ASP A 66 14.02 -8.48 -5.84
CA ASP A 66 14.41 -9.18 -4.64
C ASP A 66 15.82 -8.73 -4.23
N PRO A 67 16.02 -8.21 -3.00
CA PRO A 67 17.31 -7.68 -2.58
C PRO A 67 18.40 -8.74 -2.49
N HIS A 68 18.06 -10.04 -2.38
CA HIS A 68 19.02 -11.12 -2.23
C HIS A 68 19.48 -11.73 -3.56
N ASN A 69 18.65 -11.69 -4.60
CA ASN A 69 18.97 -12.35 -5.87
C ASN A 69 18.78 -11.48 -7.11
N GLY A 70 18.34 -10.23 -6.94
CA GLY A 70 18.15 -9.25 -8.02
C GLY A 70 17.01 -9.59 -9.00
N LYS A 71 16.27 -10.68 -8.77
CA LYS A 71 15.17 -11.06 -9.67
C LYS A 71 13.95 -10.16 -9.49
N PRO A 72 13.15 -9.97 -10.54
CA PRO A 72 11.88 -9.27 -10.42
C PRO A 72 10.99 -9.90 -9.35
N ARG A 73 10.43 -9.09 -8.48
CA ARG A 73 9.44 -9.55 -7.52
C ARG A 73 8.07 -9.61 -8.16
N THR A 74 7.42 -10.72 -7.98
CA THR A 74 6.04 -10.94 -8.41
C THR A 74 5.20 -11.36 -7.22
N GLY A 75 3.88 -11.14 -7.31
CA GLY A 75 2.97 -11.59 -6.27
C GLY A 75 2.98 -10.74 -4.99
N ILE A 76 3.49 -9.50 -5.04
CA ILE A 76 3.38 -8.56 -3.94
C ILE A 76 1.92 -8.19 -3.75
N ARG A 77 1.39 -8.43 -2.56
CA ARG A 77 -0.02 -8.24 -2.22
C ARG A 77 -0.21 -7.44 -0.95
N ILE A 78 -1.42 -6.95 -0.78
CA ILE A 78 -1.91 -6.49 0.52
C ILE A 78 -2.65 -7.66 1.15
N HIS A 79 -2.25 -8.07 2.35
CA HIS A 79 -2.89 -9.20 3.05
C HIS A 79 -2.88 -9.03 4.58
N ALA A 80 -3.53 -9.95 5.28
CA ALA A 80 -3.54 -9.96 6.74
C ALA A 80 -2.27 -10.56 7.31
N GLY A 81 -1.80 -10.01 8.42
CA GLY A 81 -0.67 -10.45 9.23
C GLY A 81 -0.49 -9.50 10.41
N ASN A 82 0.12 -9.96 11.48
CA ASN A 82 0.23 -9.21 12.72
C ASN A 82 1.65 -8.74 13.02
N THR A 83 2.66 -9.39 12.45
CA THR A 83 4.07 -9.12 12.70
C THR A 83 4.86 -9.11 11.39
N ILE A 84 6.10 -8.62 11.42
CA ILE A 84 6.99 -8.63 10.25
C ILE A 84 7.30 -10.04 9.74
N ASP A 85 7.19 -11.05 10.58
CA ASP A 85 7.43 -12.45 10.20
C ASP A 85 6.32 -13.02 9.30
N ASP A 86 5.17 -12.34 9.25
CA ASP A 86 4.06 -12.72 8.39
C ASP A 86 4.25 -12.26 6.93
N THR A 87 5.32 -11.53 6.63
CA THR A 87 5.57 -11.02 5.28
C THR A 87 7.03 -11.09 4.85
N THR A 88 7.23 -11.36 3.57
CA THR A 88 8.50 -11.27 2.86
C THR A 88 8.41 -10.29 1.69
N GLY A 89 7.73 -9.14 1.91
CA GLY A 89 7.61 -8.05 0.95
C GLY A 89 6.20 -7.63 0.59
N CYS A 90 5.19 -8.35 1.04
CA CYS A 90 3.80 -7.92 0.98
C CYS A 90 3.52 -6.84 2.03
N ILE A 91 2.46 -6.07 1.82
CA ILE A 91 2.01 -5.03 2.73
C ILE A 91 0.95 -5.63 3.65
N LEU A 92 1.19 -5.59 4.94
CA LEU A 92 0.22 -5.98 5.95
C LEU A 92 -0.64 -4.77 6.34
N VAL A 93 -1.94 -4.99 6.60
CA VAL A 93 -2.90 -3.96 7.01
C VAL A 93 -3.52 -4.30 8.35
N GLY A 94 -3.86 -3.28 9.13
CA GLY A 94 -4.45 -3.46 10.45
C GLY A 94 -4.50 -2.15 11.23
N LYS A 95 -4.48 -2.27 12.56
CA LYS A 95 -4.39 -1.16 13.50
C LYS A 95 -3.05 -1.26 14.22
N ALA A 96 -2.20 -0.26 14.09
CA ALA A 96 -0.86 -0.25 14.68
C ALA A 96 -0.92 -0.34 16.21
N SER A 97 -0.04 -1.18 16.76
CA SER A 97 0.23 -1.28 18.19
C SER A 97 1.71 -1.62 18.34
N GLN A 98 2.53 -0.63 18.60
CA GLN A 98 3.98 -0.77 18.57
C GLN A 98 4.46 -1.25 17.19
N GLN A 99 5.28 -2.32 17.13
CA GLN A 99 5.78 -2.91 15.88
C GLN A 99 4.93 -4.09 15.37
N ARG A 100 3.63 -4.09 15.65
CA ARG A 100 2.70 -5.13 15.20
C ARG A 100 1.35 -4.53 14.82
N LEU A 101 0.53 -5.32 14.16
CA LEU A 101 -0.84 -4.95 13.81
C LEU A 101 -1.85 -5.76 14.62
N LEU A 102 -2.92 -5.10 15.05
CA LEU A 102 -4.12 -5.69 15.60
C LEU A 102 -5.23 -5.67 14.55
N SER A 103 -6.23 -6.51 14.71
CA SER A 103 -7.44 -6.59 13.85
C SER A 103 -7.12 -6.70 12.35
N SER A 104 -5.98 -7.26 11.99
CA SER A 104 -5.48 -7.28 10.62
C SER A 104 -6.45 -7.97 9.64
N ARG A 105 -7.04 -9.09 10.02
CA ARG A 105 -8.03 -9.81 9.20
C ARG A 105 -9.30 -8.97 8.96
N GLN A 106 -9.80 -8.32 9.99
CA GLN A 106 -10.96 -7.43 9.88
C GLN A 106 -10.66 -6.25 8.94
N THR A 107 -9.53 -5.59 9.16
CA THR A 107 -9.10 -4.46 8.32
C THR A 107 -8.93 -4.86 6.85
N LEU A 108 -8.36 -6.05 6.59
CA LEU A 108 -8.26 -6.55 5.21
C LEU A 108 -9.63 -6.78 4.57
N ASN A 109 -10.60 -7.32 5.31
CA ASN A 109 -11.94 -7.53 4.80
C ASN A 109 -12.62 -6.20 4.45
N GLU A 110 -12.54 -5.20 5.33
CA GLU A 110 -13.05 -3.85 5.09
C GLU A 110 -12.41 -3.20 3.87
N LEU A 111 -11.08 -3.31 3.72
CA LEU A 111 -10.38 -2.82 2.55
C LEU A 111 -10.87 -3.49 1.26
N ARG A 112 -11.02 -4.82 1.28
CA ARG A 112 -11.49 -5.58 0.12
C ARG A 112 -12.90 -5.18 -0.30
N GLU A 113 -13.81 -5.05 0.66
CA GLU A 113 -15.18 -4.59 0.41
C GLU A 113 -15.19 -3.19 -0.21
N TYR A 114 -14.38 -2.28 0.33
CA TYR A 114 -14.25 -0.93 -0.20
C TYR A 114 -13.75 -0.94 -1.66
N LEU A 115 -12.68 -1.68 -1.94
CA LEU A 115 -12.09 -1.77 -3.28
C LEU A 115 -13.03 -2.46 -4.29
N LEU A 116 -13.75 -3.50 -3.87
CA LEU A 116 -14.73 -4.19 -4.71
C LEU A 116 -15.91 -3.27 -5.06
N THR A 117 -16.41 -2.53 -4.08
CA THR A 117 -17.51 -1.57 -4.28
C THR A 117 -17.06 -0.49 -5.26
N ASN A 118 -15.88 0.08 -5.07
CA ASN A 118 -15.32 1.09 -5.95
C ASN A 118 -15.15 0.56 -7.39
N GLN A 119 -14.56 -0.63 -7.54
CA GLN A 119 -14.39 -1.27 -8.85
C GLN A 119 -15.73 -1.58 -9.53
N THR A 120 -16.77 -1.92 -8.77
CA THR A 120 -18.10 -2.17 -9.32
C THR A 120 -18.77 -0.89 -9.80
N MET A 121 -18.58 0.22 -9.08
CA MET A 121 -19.11 1.52 -9.46
C MET A 121 -18.32 2.16 -10.62
N HIS A 122 -17.04 1.86 -10.73
CA HIS A 122 -16.10 2.42 -11.72
C HIS A 122 -15.36 1.31 -12.47
N PRO A 123 -16.04 0.47 -13.27
CA PRO A 123 -15.47 -0.76 -13.84
C PRO A 123 -14.35 -0.53 -14.85
N TYR A 124 -14.22 0.67 -15.38
CA TYR A 124 -13.20 1.04 -16.37
C TYR A 124 -12.03 1.80 -15.77
N GLU A 125 -12.10 2.15 -14.49
CA GLU A 125 -11.02 2.85 -13.80
C GLU A 125 -9.98 1.87 -13.26
N GLU A 126 -8.72 2.16 -13.53
CA GLU A 126 -7.62 1.39 -12.98
C GLU A 126 -7.27 1.91 -11.58
N MET A 127 -7.06 1.00 -10.64
CA MET A 127 -6.61 1.36 -9.29
C MET A 127 -5.08 1.42 -9.23
N TYR A 128 -4.57 2.39 -8.47
CA TYR A 128 -3.13 2.55 -8.24
C TYR A 128 -2.85 2.81 -6.76
N ILE A 129 -1.64 2.43 -6.33
CA ILE A 129 -1.08 2.79 -5.05
C ILE A 129 0.19 3.62 -5.24
N ASP A 130 0.23 4.78 -4.62
CA ASP A 130 1.40 5.64 -4.50
C ASP A 130 2.06 5.36 -3.15
N ILE A 131 3.25 4.77 -3.18
CA ILE A 131 4.03 4.48 -1.99
C ILE A 131 5.08 5.57 -1.82
N THR A 132 4.98 6.31 -0.73
CA THR A 132 5.88 7.41 -0.40
C THR A 132 6.63 7.14 0.91
N GLU A 133 7.80 7.72 1.03
CA GLU A 133 8.62 7.73 2.23
C GLU A 133 8.80 9.17 2.69
N PRO A 134 8.89 9.45 3.98
CA PRO A 134 9.12 10.80 4.45
C PRO A 134 10.49 11.28 3.96
N ASP A 135 10.52 12.44 3.33
CA ASP A 135 11.77 13.11 3.03
C ASP A 135 12.40 13.60 4.34
N ARG A 136 13.38 12.85 4.85
CA ARG A 136 14.34 13.24 5.90
C ARG A 136 13.81 13.84 7.22
N TYR A 137 12.56 13.65 7.61
CA TYR A 137 12.09 14.08 8.93
C TYR A 137 11.74 12.92 9.84
N PRO A 138 12.10 13.00 11.14
CA PRO A 138 11.82 11.93 12.08
C PRO A 138 10.32 11.84 12.37
N ASP A 139 9.88 10.61 12.46
CA ASP A 139 8.72 10.08 13.18
C ASP A 139 7.59 11.07 13.49
N ALA A 140 6.86 11.48 12.48
CA ALA A 140 5.52 11.98 12.71
C ALA A 140 4.53 10.88 12.35
N ASP A 141 3.75 10.42 13.30
CA ASP A 141 2.56 9.62 13.03
C ASP A 141 1.73 10.34 11.97
N VAL A 142 1.51 9.70 10.83
CA VAL A 142 0.67 10.28 9.80
C VAL A 142 -0.77 10.21 10.28
N PRO A 143 -1.44 11.35 10.52
CA PRO A 143 -2.79 11.35 11.06
C PRO A 143 -3.79 10.73 10.09
N CYS A 144 -4.92 10.23 10.62
CA CYS A 144 -6.01 9.71 9.80
C CYS A 144 -6.64 10.83 8.93
N PRO A 145 -7.15 10.54 7.74
CA PRO A 145 -7.71 11.55 6.83
C PRO A 145 -8.77 12.46 7.42
N ARG A 146 -9.51 12.02 8.43
CA ARG A 146 -10.46 12.89 9.16
C ARG A 146 -9.76 14.05 9.86
N GLU A 147 -8.49 13.86 10.20
CA GLU A 147 -7.62 14.88 10.83
C GLU A 147 -6.78 15.60 9.78
N LEU A 148 -6.66 15.00 8.61
CA LEU A 148 -5.86 15.47 7.50
C LEU A 148 -6.59 16.33 6.49
N GLN A 149 -7.85 16.68 6.69
CA GLN A 149 -8.64 17.48 5.74
C GLN A 149 -7.99 18.81 5.32
N GLN A 150 -6.97 19.25 6.04
CA GLN A 150 -6.25 20.49 5.70
C GLN A 150 -4.84 20.27 5.09
N HIS A 151 -4.25 19.04 5.14
CA HIS A 151 -2.84 18.88 4.81
C HIS A 151 -2.53 17.95 3.68
N ILE A 152 -3.45 17.36 3.03
CA ILE A 152 -3.04 16.54 2.19
C ILE A 152 -3.41 16.10 1.09
N ILE A 153 -3.24 15.42 0.73
CA ILE A 153 -3.28 14.46 -0.31
C ILE A 153 -4.24 14.88 -1.33
N ASP A 154 -3.79 15.86 -1.92
CA ASP A 154 -4.44 16.40 -3.07
C ASP A 154 -4.57 15.24 -4.06
N GLY A 155 -5.77 14.76 -4.24
CA GLY A 155 -6.08 13.83 -5.33
C GLY A 155 -5.52 14.32 -6.68
N GLN A 156 -5.29 15.64 -6.80
CA GLN A 156 -4.58 16.26 -7.90
C GLN A 156 -3.15 15.74 -8.07
N GLN A 157 -2.38 15.44 -7.01
CA GLN A 157 -1.02 14.91 -7.18
C GLN A 157 -1.03 13.46 -7.66
N THR A 158 -1.97 12.66 -7.19
CA THR A 158 -2.14 11.29 -7.68
C THR A 158 -2.66 11.32 -9.12
N GLN A 159 -3.59 12.21 -9.40
CA GLN A 159 -4.13 12.44 -10.74
C GLN A 159 -3.05 12.95 -11.71
N GLN A 160 -2.22 13.91 -11.32
CA GLN A 160 -1.12 14.41 -12.14
C GLN A 160 -0.07 13.34 -12.44
N ARG A 161 0.28 12.49 -11.47
CA ARG A 161 1.19 11.37 -11.70
C ARG A 161 0.58 10.32 -12.62
N TYR A 162 -0.70 10.07 -12.48
CA TYR A 162 -1.44 9.19 -13.38
C TYR A 162 -1.49 9.72 -14.80
N GLU A 163 -1.75 11.01 -14.98
CA GLU A 163 -1.74 11.67 -16.30
C GLU A 163 -0.34 11.66 -16.93
N GLN A 164 0.71 11.92 -16.17
CA GLN A 164 2.09 11.77 -16.63
C GLN A 164 2.42 10.34 -17.04
N TYR A 165 1.95 9.36 -16.27
CA TYR A 165 2.09 7.94 -16.63
C TYR A 165 1.41 7.62 -17.95
N LEU A 166 0.20 8.11 -18.19
CA LEU A 166 -0.52 7.89 -19.45
C LEU A 166 0.17 8.58 -20.63
N GLN A 167 0.76 9.77 -20.42
CA GLN A 167 1.51 10.48 -21.45
C GLN A 167 2.80 9.76 -21.84
N ASN A 168 3.49 9.15 -20.88
CA ASN A 168 4.72 8.39 -21.12
C ASN A 168 4.47 7.00 -21.75
N LYS A 169 3.22 6.59 -21.87
CA LYS A 169 2.81 5.31 -22.46
C LYS A 169 2.39 5.44 -23.94
N ARG A 170 2.32 6.65 -24.45
CA ARG A 170 2.11 6.97 -25.88
C ARG A 170 3.44 7.15 -26.60
#